data_db520b3576a873be5270d0323a9bbdb9
#
_entry.id   db520b3576a873be5270d0323a9bbdb9
#
_cell.length_a   1.000
_cell.length_b   1.000
_cell.length_c   1.000
_cell.angle_alpha   90.00
_cell.angle_beta   90.00
_cell.angle_gamma   90.00
#
_symmetry.space_group_name_H-M   'P 1'
#
loop_
_entity.id
_entity.type
_entity.pdbx_description
1 polymer ?
#
loop_
_entity_poly.entity_id
_entity_poly.type
_entity_poly.pdbx_seq_one_letter_code
_entity_poly.pdbx_strand_id
1 'polypeptide(L)'
;MLPTQHVLYFGLQAKKDKLDAAGDPKNGNRNIAEIYNQLLMMIGHEVFDPETSKRVLVDHAFIVAGGEITKPARNWLGNKLDATKRSQVMFMGRDDILNLYVVTNLPLPRAAIPKPSSDLADDDLPF
;
A
#
# COMPACT_ATOMS: atom_id res chain seq x y z
N MET A 1 -32.22 -15.53 6.59
CA MET A 1 -31.02 -15.13 7.32
C MET A 1 -29.86 -15.05 6.35
N LEU A 2 -29.14 -14.00 6.47
CA LEU A 2 -27.93 -13.92 5.67
C LEU A 2 -26.94 -14.96 6.15
N PRO A 3 -26.21 -15.58 5.23
CA PRO A 3 -25.12 -16.42 5.63
C PRO A 3 -24.16 -15.62 6.49
N THR A 4 -23.38 -16.31 7.25
CA THR A 4 -22.40 -15.70 8.11
C THR A 4 -21.59 -14.68 7.32
N GLN A 5 -21.67 -13.44 7.70
CA GLN A 5 -20.87 -12.42 7.06
C GLN A 5 -19.44 -12.56 7.54
N HIS A 6 -18.54 -12.73 6.59
CA HIS A 6 -17.12 -12.68 6.87
C HIS A 6 -16.68 -11.23 6.75
N VAL A 7 -16.23 -10.68 7.85
CA VAL A 7 -15.66 -9.34 7.85
C VAL A 7 -14.16 -9.50 7.71
N LEU A 8 -13.62 -8.89 6.67
CA LEU A 8 -12.17 -8.88 6.45
C LEU A 8 -11.62 -7.56 6.93
N TYR A 9 -10.54 -7.61 7.67
CA TYR A 9 -9.87 -6.43 8.16
C TYR A 9 -8.59 -6.21 7.41
N PHE A 10 -8.46 -5.03 6.81
CA PHE A 10 -7.29 -4.67 6.03
C PHE A 10 -6.50 -3.60 6.75
N GLY A 11 -5.19 -3.77 6.82
CA GLY A 11 -4.30 -2.73 7.27
C GLY A 11 -3.63 -2.08 6.07
N LEU A 12 -3.42 -0.79 6.15
CA LEU A 12 -2.75 -0.05 5.08
C LEU A 12 -1.56 0.69 5.65
N GLN A 13 -0.42 0.51 5.02
CA GLN A 13 0.76 1.30 5.31
C GLN A 13 1.10 2.07 4.04
N ALA A 14 0.92 3.37 4.10
CA ALA A 14 1.13 4.23 2.95
C ALA A 14 2.50 4.87 2.99
N LYS A 15 3.14 4.90 1.84
CA LYS A 15 4.40 5.62 1.63
C LYS A 15 4.18 6.63 0.51
N LYS A 16 4.68 7.82 0.73
CA LYS A 16 4.50 8.89 -0.24
C LYS A 16 5.25 8.64 -1.53
N ASP A 17 6.47 8.13 -1.41
CA ASP A 17 7.37 8.03 -2.54
C ASP A 17 7.64 6.59 -2.91
N LYS A 18 8.65 6.41 -3.76
CA LYS A 18 9.13 5.11 -4.19
C LYS A 18 9.62 4.29 -3.00
N LEU A 19 9.34 3.01 -3.03
CA LEU A 19 9.85 2.06 -2.05
C LEU A 19 10.93 1.22 -2.72
N ASP A 20 12.14 1.31 -2.20
CA ASP A 20 13.30 0.66 -2.77
C ASP A 20 14.19 0.11 -1.65
N ALA A 21 14.68 -1.10 -1.82
CA ALA A 21 15.60 -1.73 -0.89
C ALA A 21 17.05 -1.57 -1.33
N ALA A 22 17.27 -1.39 -2.62
CA ALA A 22 18.59 -1.17 -3.17
C ALA A 22 18.80 0.32 -3.32
N GLY A 23 19.81 0.86 -2.78
CA GLY A 23 20.03 2.26 -2.98
C GLY A 23 20.88 2.87 -1.90
N ASP A 24 20.63 4.13 -1.65
CA ASP A 24 21.39 4.89 -0.69
C ASP A 24 21.38 4.21 0.68
N PRO A 25 22.54 3.78 1.19
CA PRO A 25 22.59 3.18 2.52
C PRO A 25 22.05 4.09 3.61
N LYS A 26 21.99 5.38 3.36
CA LYS A 26 21.46 6.32 4.34
C LYS A 26 19.94 6.29 4.41
N ASN A 27 19.27 6.01 3.30
CA ASN A 27 17.82 6.13 3.23
C ASN A 27 17.11 4.87 2.73
N GLY A 28 17.65 4.20 1.73
CA GLY A 28 16.96 3.10 1.08
C GLY A 28 16.65 1.93 2.00
N ASN A 29 17.68 1.41 2.65
CA ASN A 29 17.52 0.25 3.53
C ASN A 29 16.71 0.60 4.78
N ARG A 30 16.83 1.83 5.24
CA ARG A 30 16.08 2.28 6.40
C ARG A 30 14.59 2.29 6.13
N ASN A 31 14.20 2.77 4.97
CA ASN A 31 12.79 2.80 4.60
C ASN A 31 12.17 1.41 4.56
N ILE A 32 12.86 0.46 3.94
CA ILE A 32 12.31 -0.88 3.81
C ILE A 32 12.27 -1.58 5.18
N ALA A 33 13.24 -1.32 6.03
CA ALA A 33 13.25 -1.89 7.36
C ALA A 33 12.11 -1.34 8.23
N GLU A 34 11.83 -0.05 8.10
CA GLU A 34 10.70 0.56 8.79
C GLU A 34 9.38 -0.04 8.32
N ILE A 35 9.22 -0.20 7.02
CA ILE A 35 8.03 -0.83 6.45
C ILE A 35 7.87 -2.24 6.98
N TYR A 36 8.95 -3.00 7.05
CA TYR A 36 8.92 -4.35 7.58
C TYR A 36 8.44 -4.36 9.03
N ASN A 37 8.98 -3.48 9.86
CA ASN A 37 8.57 -3.39 11.25
C ASN A 37 7.11 -2.99 11.38
N GLN A 38 6.66 -2.05 10.58
CA GLN A 38 5.26 -1.61 10.58
C GLN A 38 4.34 -2.73 10.13
N LEU A 39 4.77 -3.51 9.16
CA LEU A 39 4.02 -4.70 8.73
C LEU A 39 3.85 -5.70 9.85
N LEU A 40 4.95 -6.01 10.55
CA LEU A 40 4.89 -6.96 11.66
C LEU A 40 3.97 -6.47 12.76
N MET A 41 4.02 -5.19 13.06
CA MET A 41 3.12 -4.60 14.05
C MET A 41 1.67 -4.67 13.59
N MET A 42 1.43 -4.38 12.33
CA MET A 42 0.08 -4.39 11.78
C MET A 42 -0.53 -5.79 11.80
N ILE A 43 0.24 -6.78 11.40
CA ILE A 43 -0.24 -8.16 11.30
C ILE A 43 -0.33 -8.81 12.67
N GLY A 44 0.61 -8.48 13.55
CA GLY A 44 0.78 -9.17 14.83
C GLY A 44 0.02 -8.59 15.99
N HIS A 45 -0.57 -7.42 15.87
CA HIS A 45 -1.27 -6.76 16.96
C HIS A 45 -2.76 -6.70 16.71
N GLU A 46 -3.52 -7.01 17.74
CA GLU A 46 -4.95 -6.88 17.66
C GLU A 46 -5.36 -5.42 17.67
N VAL A 47 -6.40 -5.12 16.91
CA VAL A 47 -7.03 -3.80 16.93
C VAL A 47 -8.45 -3.95 17.41
N PHE A 48 -8.94 -2.92 18.08
CA PHE A 48 -10.30 -2.92 18.56
C PHE A 48 -11.25 -2.42 17.49
N ASP A 49 -12.24 -3.23 17.17
CA ASP A 49 -13.30 -2.84 16.23
C ASP A 49 -14.47 -2.30 17.03
N PRO A 50 -14.73 -0.99 16.98
CA PRO A 50 -15.83 -0.42 17.78
C PRO A 50 -17.21 -0.86 17.33
N GLU A 51 -17.37 -1.27 16.07
CA GLU A 51 -18.67 -1.72 15.58
C GLU A 51 -19.06 -3.07 16.16
N THR A 52 -18.09 -3.96 16.30
CA THR A 52 -18.36 -5.29 16.85
C THR A 52 -17.96 -5.41 18.31
N SER A 53 -17.28 -4.42 18.85
CA SER A 53 -16.72 -4.43 20.21
C SER A 53 -15.78 -5.59 20.43
N LYS A 54 -15.07 -6.01 19.42
CA LYS A 54 -14.13 -7.13 19.50
C LYS A 54 -12.73 -6.68 19.15
N ARG A 55 -11.77 -7.42 19.67
CA ARG A 55 -10.39 -7.28 19.25
C ARG A 55 -10.14 -8.26 18.11
N VAL A 56 -9.59 -7.76 17.03
CA VAL A 56 -9.42 -8.55 15.82
C VAL A 56 -8.01 -8.37 15.29
N LEU A 57 -7.54 -9.39 14.56
CA LEU A 57 -6.30 -9.30 13.82
C LEU A 57 -6.61 -8.88 12.39
N VAL A 58 -5.67 -8.18 11.79
CA VAL A 58 -5.77 -7.79 10.39
C VAL A 58 -5.58 -9.04 9.52
N ASP A 59 -6.48 -9.23 8.58
CA ASP A 59 -6.42 -10.36 7.66
C ASP A 59 -5.38 -10.14 6.58
N HIS A 60 -5.32 -8.93 6.04
CA HIS A 60 -4.38 -8.58 4.98
C HIS A 60 -3.79 -7.21 5.26
N ALA A 61 -2.53 -7.07 4.94
CA ALA A 61 -1.82 -5.81 5.05
C ALA A 61 -1.41 -5.34 3.66
N PHE A 62 -1.72 -4.11 3.34
CA PHE A 62 -1.34 -3.51 2.08
C PHE A 62 -0.21 -2.53 2.31
N ILE A 63 0.84 -2.67 1.52
CA ILE A 63 1.88 -1.66 1.41
C ILE A 63 1.56 -0.85 0.17
N VAL A 64 1.18 0.40 0.39
CA VAL A 64 0.76 1.29 -0.68
C VAL A 64 1.80 2.38 -0.85
N ALA A 65 2.35 2.49 -2.04
CA ALA A 65 3.36 3.50 -2.33
C ALA A 65 2.86 4.45 -3.41
N GLY A 66 3.12 5.74 -3.22
CA GLY A 66 2.79 6.74 -4.23
C GLY A 66 3.70 6.72 -5.43
N GLY A 67 4.76 5.94 -5.38
CA GLY A 67 5.67 5.69 -6.50
C GLY A 67 5.78 4.22 -6.78
N GLU A 68 6.88 3.85 -7.42
CA GLU A 68 7.15 2.46 -7.74
C GLU A 68 7.58 1.69 -6.50
N ILE A 69 7.12 0.45 -6.39
CA ILE A 69 7.69 -0.51 -5.44
C ILE A 69 8.64 -1.38 -6.25
N THR A 70 9.93 -1.25 -6.02
CA THR A 70 10.92 -1.93 -6.83
C THR A 70 10.96 -3.42 -6.55
N LYS A 71 11.46 -4.15 -7.53
CA LYS A 71 11.64 -5.58 -7.37
C LYS A 71 12.58 -5.92 -6.21
N PRO A 72 13.70 -5.23 -6.02
CA PRO A 72 14.53 -5.47 -4.83
C PRO A 72 13.78 -5.26 -3.52
N ALA A 73 12.90 -4.26 -3.44
CA ALA A 73 12.12 -4.03 -2.24
C ALA A 73 11.15 -5.18 -1.98
N ARG A 74 10.46 -5.63 -3.02
CA ARG A 74 9.54 -6.77 -2.90
C ARG A 74 10.28 -8.04 -2.49
N ASN A 75 11.43 -8.27 -3.07
CA ASN A 75 12.24 -9.45 -2.74
C ASN A 75 12.76 -9.37 -1.31
N TRP A 76 13.21 -8.20 -0.88
CA TRP A 76 13.71 -8.03 0.47
C TRP A 76 12.62 -8.35 1.51
N LEU A 77 11.45 -7.78 1.31
CA LEU A 77 10.32 -8.04 2.21
C LEU A 77 9.87 -9.49 2.14
N GLY A 78 9.79 -10.04 0.95
CA GLY A 78 9.39 -11.44 0.78
C GLY A 78 10.34 -12.41 1.45
N ASN A 79 11.63 -12.10 1.47
CA ASN A 79 12.62 -12.95 2.12
C ASN A 79 12.58 -12.82 3.64
N LYS A 80 12.20 -11.65 4.14
CA LYS A 80 12.12 -11.43 5.58
C LYS A 80 10.84 -12.01 6.19
N LEU A 81 9.78 -12.05 5.43
CA LEU A 81 8.50 -12.56 5.93
C LEU A 81 8.43 -14.07 5.79
N ASP A 82 7.88 -14.74 6.79
CA ASP A 82 7.63 -16.17 6.67
C ASP A 82 6.46 -16.42 5.69
N ALA A 83 6.24 -17.69 5.35
CA ALA A 83 5.25 -18.04 4.33
C ALA A 83 3.84 -17.57 4.71
N THR A 84 3.48 -17.69 5.96
CA THR A 84 2.16 -17.27 6.43
C THR A 84 1.96 -15.77 6.30
N LYS A 85 2.92 -15.00 6.79
CA LYS A 85 2.84 -13.54 6.71
C LYS A 85 2.92 -13.04 5.28
N ARG A 86 3.72 -13.71 4.44
CA ARG A 86 3.85 -13.35 3.03
C ARG A 86 2.52 -13.42 2.30
N SER A 87 1.71 -14.41 2.63
CA SER A 87 0.40 -14.56 2.01
C SER A 87 -0.59 -13.46 2.44
N GLN A 88 -0.31 -12.78 3.54
CA GLN A 88 -1.16 -11.72 4.05
C GLN A 88 -0.78 -10.35 3.53
N VAL A 89 0.38 -10.19 2.91
CA VAL A 89 0.90 -8.89 2.50
C VAL A 89 0.71 -8.69 1.01
N MET A 90 0.19 -7.53 0.66
CA MET A 90 -0.02 -7.15 -0.73
C MET A 90 0.66 -5.81 -1.00
N PHE A 91 1.23 -5.67 -2.18
CA PHE A 91 1.92 -4.47 -2.59
C PHE A 91 1.13 -3.75 -3.65
N MET A 92 0.94 -2.45 -3.47
CA MET A 92 0.26 -1.61 -4.44
C MET A 92 1.10 -0.38 -4.71
N GLY A 93 1.71 -0.33 -5.88
CA GLY A 93 2.41 0.85 -6.33
C GLY A 93 1.47 1.81 -7.04
N ARG A 94 2.02 2.90 -7.54
CA ARG A 94 1.22 3.93 -8.20
C ARG A 94 0.39 3.37 -9.35
N ASP A 95 0.97 2.52 -10.17
CA ASP A 95 0.27 1.98 -11.33
C ASP A 95 -0.87 1.06 -10.93
N ASP A 96 -0.69 0.30 -9.86
CA ASP A 96 -1.74 -0.56 -9.34
C ASP A 96 -2.93 0.26 -8.86
N ILE A 97 -2.66 1.38 -8.21
CA ILE A 97 -3.70 2.27 -7.71
C ILE A 97 -4.47 2.89 -8.87
N LEU A 98 -3.75 3.35 -9.88
CA LEU A 98 -4.37 3.94 -11.06
C LEU A 98 -5.24 2.91 -11.79
N ASN A 99 -4.74 1.69 -11.92
CA ASN A 99 -5.51 0.62 -12.54
C ASN A 99 -6.78 0.31 -11.77
N LEU A 100 -6.70 0.36 -10.46
CA LEU A 100 -7.87 0.15 -9.63
C LEU A 100 -8.94 1.20 -9.89
N TYR A 101 -8.56 2.46 -10.00
CA TYR A 101 -9.51 3.52 -10.35
C TYR A 101 -10.12 3.34 -11.72
N VAL A 102 -9.32 2.93 -12.69
CA VAL A 102 -9.80 2.68 -14.04
C VAL A 102 -10.83 1.56 -14.04
N VAL A 103 -10.53 0.46 -13.35
CA VAL A 103 -11.42 -0.71 -13.31
C VAL A 103 -12.73 -0.40 -12.58
N THR A 104 -12.66 0.39 -11.53
CA THR A 104 -13.84 0.69 -10.72
C THR A 104 -14.62 1.89 -11.21
N ASN A 105 -14.11 2.59 -12.21
CA ASN A 105 -14.73 3.83 -12.73
C ASN A 105 -14.91 4.90 -11.66
N LEU A 106 -14.11 4.86 -10.63
CA LEU A 106 -14.16 5.89 -9.60
C LEU A 106 -13.41 7.12 -10.08
N PRO A 107 -13.93 8.32 -9.80
CA PRO A 107 -13.21 9.53 -10.15
C PRO A 107 -11.93 9.65 -9.32
N LEU A 108 -10.87 10.05 -9.99
CA LEU A 108 -9.61 10.29 -9.29
C LEU A 108 -9.72 11.57 -8.47
N PRO A 109 -9.21 11.58 -7.23
CA PRO A 109 -9.06 12.84 -6.51
C PRO A 109 -8.15 13.77 -7.31
N ARG A 110 -8.46 15.05 -7.26
CA ARG A 110 -7.67 16.03 -8.03
C ARG A 110 -6.19 15.95 -7.66
N ALA A 111 -5.88 15.71 -6.42
CA ALA A 111 -4.50 15.64 -5.96
C ALA A 111 -3.74 14.44 -6.52
N ALA A 112 -4.46 13.39 -6.96
CA ALA A 112 -3.84 12.20 -7.51
C ALA A 112 -3.60 12.30 -9.01
N ILE A 113 -4.17 13.31 -9.67
CA ILE A 113 -3.99 13.50 -11.10
C ILE A 113 -2.59 14.07 -11.33
N PRO A 114 -1.77 13.43 -12.17
CA PRO A 114 -0.44 13.96 -12.45
C PRO A 114 -0.52 15.34 -13.04
N LYS A 115 0.33 16.23 -12.58
CA LYS A 115 0.40 17.55 -13.16
C LYS A 115 1.05 17.46 -14.53
N PRO A 116 0.53 18.19 -15.51
CA PRO A 116 1.19 18.25 -16.81
C PRO A 116 2.57 18.85 -16.64
N SER A 117 3.47 18.49 -17.54
CA SER A 117 4.78 19.10 -17.54
C SER A 117 4.64 20.59 -17.82
N SER A 118 5.66 21.36 -17.42
CA SER A 118 5.63 22.80 -17.66
C SER A 118 5.55 23.15 -19.13
N ASP A 119 5.96 22.25 -20.01
CA ASP A 119 5.90 22.45 -21.44
C ASP A 119 4.48 22.29 -21.99
N LEU A 120 3.64 21.60 -21.24
CA LEU A 120 2.24 21.45 -21.58
C LEU A 120 1.47 22.44 -20.73
N ALA A 121 1.50 23.67 -21.16
CA ALA A 121 0.80 24.71 -20.42
C ALA A 121 -0.66 24.27 -20.16
N ASP A 122 -1.21 24.72 -19.06
CA ASP A 122 -2.56 24.32 -18.67
C ASP A 122 -3.59 24.63 -19.73
N ASP A 123 -3.35 25.67 -20.52
CA ASP A 123 -4.23 26.06 -21.60
C ASP A 123 -4.26 25.06 -22.75
N ASP A 124 -3.28 24.19 -22.82
CA ASP A 124 -3.28 23.13 -23.83
C ASP A 124 -4.18 21.97 -23.44
N LEU A 125 -4.65 21.96 -22.23
CA LEU A 125 -5.50 20.89 -21.74
C LEU A 125 -6.96 21.30 -21.79
N PRO A 126 -7.83 20.46 -22.35
CA PRO A 126 -9.23 20.81 -22.51
C PRO A 126 -10.03 20.75 -21.20
N PHE A 127 -9.40 20.46 -20.13
CA PHE A 127 -10.09 20.30 -18.85
C PHE A 127 -9.38 20.97 -17.70
#